data_bfa64c60709c8cbacfc7b30fcf04d646
#
_entry.id   bfa64c60709c8cbacfc7b30fcf04d646
#
_cell.length_a   1.000
_cell.length_b   1.000
_cell.length_c   1.000
_cell.angle_alpha   90.00
_cell.angle_beta   90.00
_cell.angle_gamma   90.00
#
_symmetry.space_group_name_H-M   'P 1'
#
loop_
_entity.id
_entity.type
_entity.pdbx_description
1 polymer ?
#
loop_
_entity_poly.entity_id
_entity_poly.type
_entity_poly.pdbx_seq_one_letter_code
_entity_poly.pdbx_strand_id
1 'polypeptide(L)'
;DRSSNVLDTEYKDVAQLAGNLQKQNPNGTTGIIVNANRDADDLSCALNSLGLSHFKVSGQDLFATPEVKLLFAHLNILANPHNFIAWARLLKGLRVFEGNASARNFVQALLRCAMLPTDLLSPQTPTYVEGFAQCFDNEEIVVFDTETTGLNVFEDDIVQIAAVKMRAGRVVEGSAFNVFIQTQRPVPAMLGDIPNPIVAQLQCNPCLPPAQALQNFMQYVGNSMLLGHNADFDYNILRFNLQRYCPEVNLLEAHPTYFDSLKLIRLLQPGLKQYKLKALLEVLHLEGTNSHLADEDVMATVSLVNYCRQQAAQII
;
A
#
# COMPACT_ATOMS: atom_id res chain seq x y z
N ASP A 1 -10.10 -46.22 29.53
CA ASP A 1 -11.47 -45.65 29.74
C ASP A 1 -11.58 -44.54 30.79
N ARG A 2 -10.58 -44.30 31.68
CA ARG A 2 -10.58 -43.16 32.58
C ARG A 2 -10.15 -41.85 31.89
N SER A 3 -9.40 -41.92 30.80
CA SER A 3 -8.92 -40.73 30.05
C SER A 3 -10.04 -40.09 29.21
N SER A 4 -10.95 -40.87 28.66
CA SER A 4 -12.07 -40.35 27.84
C SER A 4 -13.07 -39.55 28.66
N ASN A 5 -13.39 -40.02 29.91
CA ASN A 5 -14.32 -39.31 30.79
C ASN A 5 -13.79 -37.98 31.32
N VAL A 6 -12.50 -37.81 31.44
CA VAL A 6 -11.86 -36.55 31.89
C VAL A 6 -11.92 -35.49 30.78
N LEU A 7 -11.62 -35.85 29.53
CA LEU A 7 -11.69 -34.96 28.38
C LEU A 7 -13.13 -34.49 28.10
N ASP A 8 -14.11 -35.40 28.16
CA ASP A 8 -15.55 -35.04 28.01
C ASP A 8 -16.03 -34.05 29.07
N THR A 9 -15.50 -34.11 30.28
CA THR A 9 -15.81 -33.15 31.33
C THR A 9 -15.16 -31.81 31.06
N GLU A 10 -13.92 -31.78 30.62
CA GLU A 10 -13.17 -30.58 30.28
C GLU A 10 -13.85 -29.78 29.14
N TYR A 11 -14.26 -30.45 28.06
CA TYR A 11 -14.97 -29.78 26.96
C TYR A 11 -16.33 -29.19 27.39
N LYS A 12 -17.05 -29.87 28.28
CA LYS A 12 -18.30 -29.34 28.86
C LYS A 12 -18.06 -28.13 29.74
N ASP A 13 -17.03 -28.14 30.57
CA ASP A 13 -16.67 -27.02 31.44
C ASP A 13 -16.25 -25.78 30.60
N VAL A 14 -15.47 -25.99 29.57
CA VAL A 14 -15.08 -24.92 28.62
C VAL A 14 -16.29 -24.35 27.87
N ALA A 15 -17.19 -25.20 27.38
CA ALA A 15 -18.42 -24.79 26.73
C ALA A 15 -19.34 -23.98 27.69
N GLN A 16 -19.44 -24.39 28.94
CA GLN A 16 -20.22 -23.68 29.98
C GLN A 16 -19.59 -22.31 30.29
N LEU A 17 -18.25 -22.24 30.40
CA LEU A 17 -17.54 -20.98 30.60
C LEU A 17 -17.80 -20.02 29.44
N ALA A 18 -17.68 -20.49 28.18
CA ALA A 18 -17.97 -19.71 27.00
C ALA A 18 -19.40 -19.14 27.01
N GLY A 19 -20.37 -19.97 27.35
CA GLY A 19 -21.77 -19.54 27.51
C GLY A 19 -21.97 -18.47 28.59
N ASN A 20 -21.24 -18.56 29.69
CA ASN A 20 -21.30 -17.57 30.78
C ASN A 20 -20.64 -16.23 30.32
N LEU A 21 -19.52 -16.28 29.64
CA LEU A 21 -18.84 -15.08 29.08
C LEU A 21 -19.73 -14.37 28.04
N GLN A 22 -20.42 -15.14 27.19
CA GLN A 22 -21.35 -14.57 26.20
C GLN A 22 -22.54 -13.88 26.88
N LYS A 23 -23.07 -14.43 27.98
CA LYS A 23 -24.13 -13.79 28.75
C LYS A 23 -23.69 -12.51 29.45
N GLN A 24 -22.42 -12.45 29.90
CA GLN A 24 -21.85 -11.25 30.53
C GLN A 24 -21.59 -10.13 29.53
N ASN A 25 -21.28 -10.49 28.30
CA ASN A 25 -21.02 -9.54 27.21
C ASN A 25 -21.75 -9.96 25.92
N PRO A 26 -23.05 -9.70 25.79
CA PRO A 26 -23.88 -10.16 24.67
C PRO A 26 -23.47 -9.63 23.32
N ASN A 27 -22.80 -8.46 23.28
CA ASN A 27 -22.31 -7.82 22.04
C ASN A 27 -20.85 -8.19 21.71
N GLY A 28 -20.20 -8.95 22.57
CA GLY A 28 -18.82 -9.41 22.38
C GLY A 28 -18.76 -10.76 21.68
N THR A 29 -17.58 -11.09 21.17
CA THR A 29 -17.27 -12.40 20.58
C THR A 29 -16.33 -13.15 21.51
N THR A 30 -16.66 -14.41 21.85
CA THR A 30 -15.78 -15.30 22.62
C THR A 30 -15.11 -16.28 21.69
N GLY A 31 -13.77 -16.27 21.61
CA GLY A 31 -12.98 -17.21 20.85
C GLY A 31 -12.42 -18.33 21.73
N ILE A 32 -12.56 -19.59 21.29
CA ILE A 32 -11.95 -20.76 21.93
C ILE A 32 -10.88 -21.30 20.96
N ILE A 33 -9.66 -21.41 21.43
CA ILE A 33 -8.53 -21.90 20.63
C ILE A 33 -8.13 -23.28 21.13
N VAL A 34 -8.02 -24.24 20.21
CA VAL A 34 -7.65 -25.62 20.48
C VAL A 34 -6.45 -26.03 19.62
N ASN A 35 -5.73 -27.05 20.05
CA ASN A 35 -4.49 -27.48 19.38
C ASN A 35 -4.73 -28.43 18.20
N ALA A 36 -5.83 -29.17 18.20
CA ALA A 36 -6.15 -30.14 17.16
C ALA A 36 -7.60 -30.01 16.65
N ASN A 37 -7.82 -30.37 15.38
CA ASN A 37 -9.16 -30.36 14.78
C ASN A 37 -10.15 -31.28 15.51
N ARG A 38 -9.67 -32.40 16.06
CA ARG A 38 -10.50 -33.32 16.86
C ARG A 38 -11.04 -32.64 18.09
N ASP A 39 -10.21 -31.87 18.82
CA ASP A 39 -10.65 -31.12 20.01
C ASP A 39 -11.70 -30.08 19.65
N ALA A 40 -11.57 -29.46 18.44
CA ALA A 40 -12.59 -28.54 17.93
C ALA A 40 -13.91 -29.24 17.61
N ASP A 41 -13.89 -30.50 17.13
CA ASP A 41 -15.08 -31.30 16.88
C ASP A 41 -15.78 -31.66 18.20
N ASP A 42 -15.04 -32.15 19.20
CA ASP A 42 -15.56 -32.54 20.49
C ASP A 42 -16.12 -31.33 21.26
N LEU A 43 -15.43 -30.20 21.23
CA LEU A 43 -15.92 -28.94 21.81
C LEU A 43 -17.18 -28.39 21.11
N SER A 44 -17.22 -28.49 19.76
CA SER A 44 -18.42 -28.16 18.99
C SER A 44 -19.65 -28.99 19.42
N CYS A 45 -19.46 -30.30 19.67
CA CYS A 45 -20.50 -31.17 20.20
C CYS A 45 -20.93 -30.72 21.60
N ALA A 46 -20.00 -30.33 22.48
CA ALA A 46 -20.31 -29.84 23.82
C ALA A 46 -21.08 -28.50 23.77
N LEU A 47 -20.72 -27.56 22.93
CA LEU A 47 -21.42 -26.29 22.71
C LEU A 47 -22.86 -26.52 22.20
N ASN A 48 -23.04 -27.42 21.22
CA ASN A 48 -24.34 -27.81 20.69
C ASN A 48 -25.23 -28.44 21.78
N SER A 49 -24.67 -29.28 22.65
CA SER A 49 -25.40 -29.89 23.74
C SER A 49 -25.97 -28.88 24.77
N LEU A 50 -25.36 -27.72 24.87
CA LEU A 50 -25.77 -26.58 25.70
C LEU A 50 -26.63 -25.57 24.91
N GLY A 51 -26.95 -25.82 23.65
CA GLY A 51 -27.74 -24.92 22.80
C GLY A 51 -27.03 -23.61 22.46
N LEU A 52 -25.70 -23.58 22.54
CA LEU A 52 -24.87 -22.39 22.25
C LEU A 52 -24.53 -22.33 20.76
N SER A 53 -25.05 -21.31 20.08
CA SER A 53 -24.67 -21.03 18.69
C SER A 53 -23.21 -20.68 18.60
N HIS A 54 -22.48 -21.32 17.69
CA HIS A 54 -21.05 -21.07 17.46
C HIS A 54 -20.67 -21.31 16.01
N PHE A 55 -19.53 -20.78 15.63
CA PHE A 55 -18.91 -21.00 14.34
C PHE A 55 -17.57 -21.72 14.54
N LYS A 56 -17.41 -22.88 13.89
CA LYS A 56 -16.18 -23.66 13.96
C LYS A 56 -15.29 -23.37 12.75
N VAL A 57 -14.10 -22.87 13.00
CA VAL A 57 -13.06 -22.73 11.98
C VAL A 57 -12.15 -23.97 12.03
N SER A 58 -12.36 -24.92 11.14
CA SER A 58 -11.55 -26.14 11.05
C SER A 58 -11.08 -26.40 9.63
N GLY A 59 -10.24 -27.40 9.43
CA GLY A 59 -9.68 -27.77 8.13
C GLY A 59 -10.69 -28.13 7.02
N GLN A 60 -11.98 -28.22 7.34
CA GLN A 60 -13.09 -28.38 6.40
C GLN A 60 -13.85 -27.07 6.11
N ASP A 61 -13.36 -25.95 6.65
CA ASP A 61 -13.91 -24.63 6.38
C ASP A 61 -13.76 -24.27 4.89
N LEU A 62 -14.75 -23.54 4.35
CA LEU A 62 -14.74 -23.01 2.98
C LEU A 62 -13.44 -22.26 2.68
N PHE A 63 -12.95 -21.46 3.63
CA PHE A 63 -11.69 -20.70 3.50
C PHE A 63 -10.42 -21.59 3.50
N ALA A 64 -10.52 -22.84 3.91
CA ALA A 64 -9.43 -23.81 3.88
C ALA A 64 -9.34 -24.56 2.53
N THR A 65 -10.38 -24.47 1.68
CA THR A 65 -10.41 -25.12 0.37
C THR A 65 -9.32 -24.57 -0.58
N PRO A 66 -8.75 -25.40 -1.46
CA PRO A 66 -7.75 -24.98 -2.44
C PRO A 66 -8.23 -23.84 -3.33
N GLU A 67 -9.50 -23.87 -3.75
CA GLU A 67 -10.13 -22.91 -4.64
C GLU A 67 -10.21 -21.50 -3.98
N VAL A 68 -10.67 -21.46 -2.74
CA VAL A 68 -10.77 -20.20 -1.99
C VAL A 68 -9.38 -19.66 -1.66
N LYS A 69 -8.42 -20.52 -1.29
CA LYS A 69 -7.02 -20.11 -1.10
C LYS A 69 -6.41 -19.54 -2.38
N LEU A 70 -6.75 -20.10 -3.53
CA LEU A 70 -6.32 -19.59 -4.83
C LEU A 70 -6.92 -18.23 -5.13
N LEU A 71 -8.24 -18.06 -4.89
CA LEU A 71 -8.92 -16.78 -5.00
C LEU A 71 -8.27 -15.70 -4.11
N PHE A 72 -8.02 -16.02 -2.84
CA PHE A 72 -7.32 -15.10 -1.94
C PHE A 72 -5.90 -14.78 -2.39
N ALA A 73 -5.18 -15.71 -3.02
CA ALA A 73 -3.88 -15.42 -3.60
C ALA A 73 -3.99 -14.38 -4.72
N HIS A 74 -4.98 -14.49 -5.61
CA HIS A 74 -5.26 -13.49 -6.65
C HIS A 74 -5.58 -12.11 -6.05
N LEU A 75 -6.52 -12.06 -5.08
CA LEU A 75 -6.91 -10.80 -4.45
C LEU A 75 -5.74 -10.11 -3.71
N ASN A 76 -4.90 -10.91 -3.06
CA ASN A 76 -3.69 -10.38 -2.41
C ASN A 76 -2.68 -9.80 -3.40
N ILE A 77 -2.55 -10.39 -4.61
CA ILE A 77 -1.68 -9.87 -5.67
C ILE A 77 -2.25 -8.56 -6.23
N LEU A 78 -3.57 -8.49 -6.46
CA LEU A 78 -4.23 -7.27 -6.91
C LEU A 78 -4.06 -6.13 -5.89
N ALA A 79 -4.19 -6.43 -4.59
CA ALA A 79 -4.00 -5.46 -3.53
C ALA A 79 -2.53 -5.05 -3.33
N ASN A 80 -1.60 -6.00 -3.55
CA ASN A 80 -0.15 -5.77 -3.41
C ASN A 80 0.62 -6.68 -4.38
N PRO A 81 0.97 -6.18 -5.57
CA PRO A 81 1.74 -6.92 -6.58
C PRO A 81 3.11 -7.41 -6.09
N HIS A 82 3.67 -6.83 -5.03
CA HIS A 82 4.94 -7.23 -4.42
C HIS A 82 4.81 -8.36 -3.39
N ASN A 83 3.61 -8.91 -3.19
CA ASN A 83 3.39 -10.02 -2.26
C ASN A 83 3.91 -11.33 -2.85
N PHE A 84 5.21 -11.62 -2.65
CA PHE A 84 5.85 -12.82 -3.20
C PHE A 84 5.23 -14.15 -2.70
N ILE A 85 4.68 -14.17 -1.49
CA ILE A 85 4.02 -15.36 -0.95
C ILE A 85 2.72 -15.63 -1.71
N ALA A 86 1.96 -14.57 -2.02
CA ALA A 86 0.74 -14.68 -2.81
C ALA A 86 1.06 -15.16 -4.25
N TRP A 87 2.11 -14.64 -4.87
CA TRP A 87 2.59 -15.13 -6.17
C TRP A 87 2.99 -16.61 -6.14
N ALA A 88 3.76 -17.03 -5.15
CA ALA A 88 4.16 -18.43 -5.03
C ALA A 88 2.93 -19.35 -4.83
N ARG A 89 1.95 -18.93 -4.05
CA ARG A 89 0.68 -19.66 -3.85
C ARG A 89 -0.14 -19.72 -5.14
N LEU A 90 -0.22 -18.61 -5.89
CA LEU A 90 -0.91 -18.56 -7.18
C LEU A 90 -0.28 -19.51 -8.18
N LEU A 91 1.02 -19.42 -8.40
CA LEU A 91 1.76 -20.25 -9.36
C LEU A 91 1.66 -21.74 -9.03
N LYS A 92 1.72 -22.10 -7.73
CA LYS A 92 1.47 -23.47 -7.30
C LYS A 92 0.02 -23.89 -7.52
N GLY A 93 -0.94 -23.04 -7.14
CA GLY A 93 -2.37 -23.32 -7.28
C GLY A 93 -2.79 -23.52 -8.74
N LEU A 94 -2.19 -22.80 -9.67
CA LEU A 94 -2.35 -22.94 -11.11
C LEU A 94 -1.53 -24.11 -11.69
N ARG A 95 -0.80 -24.86 -10.86
CA ARG A 95 0.06 -25.99 -11.25
C ARG A 95 1.18 -25.63 -12.23
N VAL A 96 1.63 -24.36 -12.22
CA VAL A 96 2.85 -23.94 -12.93
C VAL A 96 4.07 -24.63 -12.29
N PHE A 97 4.02 -24.82 -10.97
CA PHE A 97 5.00 -25.57 -10.21
C PHE A 97 4.32 -26.64 -9.33
N GLU A 98 4.91 -27.83 -9.25
CA GLU A 98 4.39 -28.92 -8.41
C GLU A 98 4.60 -28.62 -6.92
N GLY A 99 5.75 -28.03 -6.56
CA GLY A 99 6.17 -27.81 -5.18
C GLY A 99 6.12 -26.33 -4.74
N ASN A 100 5.81 -26.10 -3.46
CA ASN A 100 5.88 -24.77 -2.86
C ASN A 100 7.29 -24.15 -2.92
N ALA A 101 8.32 -24.99 -2.73
CA ALA A 101 9.72 -24.54 -2.75
C ALA A 101 10.10 -24.01 -4.13
N SER A 102 9.75 -24.75 -5.20
CA SER A 102 10.05 -24.35 -6.58
C SER A 102 9.34 -23.04 -6.95
N ALA A 103 8.05 -22.89 -6.60
CA ALA A 103 7.31 -21.67 -6.83
C ALA A 103 7.94 -20.47 -6.09
N ARG A 104 8.34 -20.64 -4.82
CA ARG A 104 9.00 -19.59 -4.04
C ARG A 104 10.35 -19.22 -4.63
N ASN A 105 11.18 -20.20 -4.98
CA ASN A 105 12.51 -19.96 -5.55
C ASN A 105 12.41 -19.20 -6.87
N PHE A 106 11.43 -19.53 -7.71
CA PHE A 106 11.18 -18.83 -8.97
C PHE A 106 10.81 -17.36 -8.73
N VAL A 107 9.83 -17.09 -7.84
CA VAL A 107 9.42 -15.71 -7.54
C VAL A 107 10.57 -14.92 -6.92
N GLN A 108 11.35 -15.53 -6.03
CA GLN A 108 12.53 -14.89 -5.45
C GLN A 108 13.63 -14.60 -6.50
N ALA A 109 13.79 -15.47 -7.49
CA ALA A 109 14.73 -15.20 -8.59
C ALA A 109 14.30 -13.98 -9.41
N LEU A 110 13.01 -13.86 -9.75
CA LEU A 110 12.47 -12.67 -10.44
C LEU A 110 12.68 -11.40 -9.62
N LEU A 111 12.37 -11.44 -8.32
CA LEU A 111 12.56 -10.27 -7.44
C LEU A 111 14.03 -9.83 -7.34
N ARG A 112 14.99 -10.78 -7.41
CA ARG A 112 16.44 -10.44 -7.48
C ARG A 112 16.82 -9.72 -8.76
N CYS A 113 16.05 -9.92 -9.84
CA CYS A 113 16.18 -9.21 -11.11
C CYS A 113 15.28 -7.97 -11.18
N ALA A 114 14.73 -7.52 -10.05
CA ALA A 114 13.77 -6.43 -9.97
C ALA A 114 12.54 -6.61 -10.90
N MET A 115 12.12 -7.86 -11.08
CA MET A 115 10.99 -8.25 -11.93
C MET A 115 9.84 -8.80 -11.11
N LEU A 116 8.62 -8.63 -11.61
CA LEU A 116 7.42 -9.31 -11.15
C LEU A 116 7.04 -10.44 -12.14
N PRO A 117 6.30 -11.48 -11.71
CA PRO A 117 5.83 -12.51 -12.64
C PRO A 117 5.00 -11.97 -13.82
N THR A 118 4.34 -10.82 -13.66
CA THR A 118 3.60 -10.15 -14.73
C THR A 118 4.48 -9.63 -15.85
N ASP A 119 5.74 -9.28 -15.58
CA ASP A 119 6.66 -8.78 -16.59
C ASP A 119 6.97 -9.84 -17.65
N LEU A 120 6.86 -11.13 -17.28
CA LEU A 120 7.02 -12.25 -18.20
C LEU A 120 5.87 -12.39 -19.22
N LEU A 121 4.72 -11.76 -18.97
CA LEU A 121 3.57 -11.80 -19.88
C LEU A 121 3.77 -10.89 -21.11
N SER A 122 4.67 -9.92 -21.01
CA SER A 122 4.95 -8.96 -22.07
C SER A 122 6.47 -8.73 -22.23
N PRO A 123 7.22 -9.74 -22.67
CA PRO A 123 8.69 -9.69 -22.73
C PRO A 123 9.22 -8.67 -23.73
N GLN A 124 8.36 -8.12 -24.58
CA GLN A 124 8.68 -7.07 -25.56
C GLN A 124 8.63 -5.65 -24.96
N THR A 125 8.03 -5.48 -23.79
CA THR A 125 7.93 -4.19 -23.12
C THR A 125 8.98 -4.11 -22.02
N PRO A 126 9.57 -2.92 -21.77
CA PRO A 126 10.48 -2.75 -20.65
C PRO A 126 9.79 -3.08 -19.32
N THR A 127 10.52 -3.69 -18.42
CA THR A 127 10.05 -3.86 -17.03
C THR A 127 9.83 -2.51 -16.38
N TYR A 128 9.12 -2.49 -15.24
CA TYR A 128 8.86 -1.23 -14.51
C TYR A 128 10.16 -0.48 -14.17
N VAL A 129 11.22 -1.20 -13.79
CA VAL A 129 12.53 -0.63 -13.45
C VAL A 129 13.27 -0.14 -14.71
N GLU A 130 13.22 -0.88 -15.82
CA GLU A 130 13.80 -0.44 -17.09
C GLU A 130 13.08 0.79 -17.65
N GLY A 131 11.75 0.81 -17.61
CA GLY A 131 10.95 1.96 -18.03
C GLY A 131 11.25 3.20 -17.19
N PHE A 132 11.39 3.03 -15.88
CA PHE A 132 11.83 4.10 -14.99
C PHE A 132 13.23 4.61 -15.35
N ALA A 133 14.19 3.72 -15.54
CA ALA A 133 15.57 4.12 -15.88
C ALA A 133 15.64 4.88 -17.20
N GLN A 134 14.92 4.43 -18.23
CA GLN A 134 14.82 5.12 -19.52
C GLN A 134 14.21 6.52 -19.39
N CYS A 135 13.10 6.64 -18.65
CA CYS A 135 12.47 7.93 -18.38
C CYS A 135 13.40 8.86 -17.58
N PHE A 136 14.03 8.36 -16.51
CA PHE A 136 14.95 9.11 -15.67
C PHE A 136 16.13 9.71 -16.45
N ASP A 137 16.68 8.94 -17.38
CA ASP A 137 17.87 9.37 -18.16
C ASP A 137 17.51 10.33 -19.30
N ASN A 138 16.31 10.23 -19.88
CA ASN A 138 15.98 10.90 -21.14
C ASN A 138 14.87 11.95 -21.05
N GLU A 139 14.06 11.93 -20.01
CA GLU A 139 12.85 12.76 -19.90
C GLU A 139 12.92 13.72 -18.69
N GLU A 140 12.00 14.68 -18.68
CA GLU A 140 11.75 15.51 -17.51
C GLU A 140 10.73 14.82 -16.62
N ILE A 141 11.05 14.69 -15.34
CA ILE A 141 10.19 14.11 -14.32
C ILE A 141 9.75 15.21 -13.36
N VAL A 142 8.46 15.28 -13.07
CA VAL A 142 7.90 16.07 -11.98
C VAL A 142 7.75 15.16 -10.77
N VAL A 143 8.59 15.38 -9.76
CA VAL A 143 8.44 14.75 -8.44
C VAL A 143 7.48 15.60 -7.65
N PHE A 144 6.38 15.03 -7.16
CA PHE A 144 5.34 15.77 -6.46
C PHE A 144 4.81 15.00 -5.25
N ASP A 145 4.22 15.76 -4.34
CA ASP A 145 3.57 15.28 -3.12
C ASP A 145 2.38 16.18 -2.78
N THR A 146 1.40 15.65 -2.04
CA THR A 146 0.19 16.38 -1.67
C THR A 146 -0.15 16.24 -0.18
N GLU A 147 -0.52 17.37 0.46
CA GLU A 147 -1.18 17.34 1.75
C GLU A 147 -2.69 17.50 1.57
N THR A 148 -3.46 16.82 2.40
CA THR A 148 -4.90 16.64 2.19
C THR A 148 -5.72 16.78 3.47
N THR A 149 -7.05 16.96 3.33
CA THR A 149 -7.96 16.98 4.48
C THR A 149 -8.21 15.60 5.10
N GLY A 150 -7.83 14.51 4.41
CA GLY A 150 -8.00 13.14 4.87
C GLY A 150 -7.52 12.12 3.83
N LEU A 151 -7.84 10.85 4.06
CA LEU A 151 -7.34 9.73 3.24
C LEU A 151 -8.35 9.18 2.21
N ASN A 152 -9.54 9.76 2.14
CA ASN A 152 -10.55 9.35 1.17
C ASN A 152 -10.36 10.12 -0.15
N VAL A 153 -9.67 9.53 -1.10
CA VAL A 153 -9.36 10.15 -2.40
C VAL A 153 -10.60 10.61 -3.16
N PHE A 154 -11.77 10.01 -2.92
CA PHE A 154 -13.02 10.36 -3.59
C PHE A 154 -13.66 11.63 -3.04
N GLU A 155 -13.40 11.98 -1.78
CA GLU A 155 -14.09 13.07 -1.08
C GLU A 155 -13.15 14.16 -0.61
N ASP A 156 -11.96 13.81 -0.10
CA ASP A 156 -11.07 14.76 0.52
C ASP A 156 -10.46 15.76 -0.46
N ASP A 157 -10.09 16.92 0.06
CA ASP A 157 -9.50 18.00 -0.70
C ASP A 157 -7.99 18.01 -0.53
N ILE A 158 -7.29 18.41 -1.58
CA ILE A 158 -5.87 18.77 -1.51
C ILE A 158 -5.77 20.17 -0.89
N VAL A 159 -4.89 20.35 0.08
CA VAL A 159 -4.61 21.62 0.75
C VAL A 159 -3.21 22.16 0.49
N GLN A 160 -2.28 21.32 0.04
CA GLN A 160 -0.98 21.72 -0.49
C GLN A 160 -0.58 20.79 -1.64
N ILE A 161 0.03 21.36 -2.68
CA ILE A 161 0.76 20.62 -3.70
C ILE A 161 2.15 21.20 -3.76
N ALA A 162 3.16 20.35 -3.60
CA ALA A 162 4.54 20.69 -3.84
C ALA A 162 5.13 19.82 -4.94
N ALA A 163 6.04 20.37 -5.73
CA ALA A 163 6.73 19.63 -6.77
C ALA A 163 8.06 20.28 -7.15
N VAL A 164 8.95 19.48 -7.74
CA VAL A 164 10.14 19.94 -8.45
C VAL A 164 10.26 19.21 -9.78
N LYS A 165 10.87 19.87 -10.76
CA LYS A 165 11.26 19.21 -12.00
C LYS A 165 12.65 18.63 -11.86
N MET A 166 12.85 17.46 -12.42
CA MET A 166 14.12 16.73 -12.38
C MET A 166 14.49 16.27 -13.80
N ARG A 167 15.77 16.40 -14.16
CA ARG A 167 16.35 15.85 -15.39
C ARG A 167 17.65 15.15 -15.08
N ALA A 168 17.79 13.91 -15.53
CA ALA A 168 19.00 13.11 -15.33
C ALA A 168 19.52 13.16 -13.89
N GLY A 169 18.62 13.02 -12.89
CA GLY A 169 18.95 12.99 -11.47
C GLY A 169 19.20 14.34 -10.80
N ARG A 170 19.08 15.44 -11.52
CA ARG A 170 19.30 16.80 -10.98
C ARG A 170 17.99 17.57 -10.96
N VAL A 171 17.73 18.23 -9.84
CA VAL A 171 16.63 19.19 -9.75
C VAL A 171 16.94 20.36 -10.68
N VAL A 172 15.98 20.76 -11.49
CA VAL A 172 16.07 21.92 -12.37
C VAL A 172 15.97 23.17 -11.50
N GLU A 173 16.98 24.05 -11.60
CA GLU A 173 17.02 25.27 -10.82
C GLU A 173 15.81 26.18 -11.10
N GLY A 174 15.20 26.71 -10.04
CA GLY A 174 14.01 27.56 -10.13
C GLY A 174 12.71 26.80 -10.49
N SER A 175 12.73 25.48 -10.53
CA SER A 175 11.54 24.69 -10.86
C SER A 175 10.63 24.39 -9.66
N ALA A 176 10.97 24.82 -8.46
CA ALA A 176 10.14 24.55 -7.28
C ALA A 176 8.73 25.11 -7.46
N PHE A 177 7.76 24.24 -7.25
CA PHE A 177 6.34 24.57 -7.22
C PHE A 177 5.83 24.23 -5.81
N ASN A 178 5.21 25.20 -5.13
CA ASN A 178 4.60 24.99 -3.81
C ASN A 178 3.42 25.92 -3.68
N VAL A 179 2.21 25.38 -3.57
CA VAL A 179 0.98 26.15 -3.44
C VAL A 179 0.10 25.57 -2.33
N PHE A 180 -0.49 26.48 -1.54
CA PHE A 180 -1.52 26.16 -0.57
C PHE A 180 -2.90 26.42 -1.17
N ILE A 181 -3.88 25.57 -0.84
CA ILE A 181 -5.18 25.52 -1.50
C ILE A 181 -6.28 25.72 -0.46
N GLN A 182 -7.23 26.56 -0.80
CA GLN A 182 -8.43 26.78 0.01
C GLN A 182 -9.29 25.50 0.05
N THR A 183 -9.85 25.21 1.22
CA THR A 183 -10.82 24.12 1.40
C THR A 183 -11.96 24.57 2.32
N GLN A 184 -13.14 24.00 2.09
CA GLN A 184 -14.28 24.12 3.01
C GLN A 184 -14.34 22.92 3.99
N ARG A 185 -13.50 21.92 3.81
CA ARG A 185 -13.44 20.73 4.67
C ARG A 185 -12.57 20.98 5.88
N PRO A 186 -12.88 20.37 7.03
CA PRO A 186 -12.03 20.47 8.20
C PRO A 186 -10.67 19.81 7.94
N VAL A 187 -9.60 20.51 8.23
CA VAL A 187 -8.24 19.97 8.22
C VAL A 187 -7.95 19.38 9.60
N PRO A 188 -7.57 18.09 9.71
CA PRO A 188 -7.26 17.48 11.00
C PRO A 188 -6.13 18.22 11.73
N ALA A 189 -6.38 18.57 12.98
CA ALA A 189 -5.36 19.25 13.80
C ALA A 189 -4.20 18.33 14.21
N MET A 190 -4.42 17.01 14.15
CA MET A 190 -3.46 16.00 14.56
C MET A 190 -3.32 14.92 13.46
N LEU A 191 -2.11 14.41 13.27
CA LEU A 191 -1.80 13.22 12.48
C LEU A 191 -1.37 12.10 13.44
N GLY A 192 -2.33 11.26 13.87
CA GLY A 192 -2.12 10.36 14.98
C GLY A 192 -1.82 11.14 16.27
N ASP A 193 -0.63 10.95 16.83
CA ASP A 193 -0.22 11.57 18.10
C ASP A 193 0.58 12.89 17.92
N ILE A 194 0.81 13.33 16.69
CA ILE A 194 1.59 14.54 16.39
C ILE A 194 0.71 15.67 15.85
N PRO A 195 1.00 16.94 16.17
CA PRO A 195 0.32 18.07 15.54
C PRO A 195 0.53 18.05 14.04
N ASN A 196 -0.55 18.37 13.29
CA ASN A 196 -0.48 18.45 11.84
C ASN A 196 0.18 19.78 11.41
N PRO A 197 1.39 19.76 10.82
CA PRO A 197 2.12 20.98 10.50
C PRO A 197 1.44 21.82 9.42
N ILE A 198 0.63 21.22 8.54
CA ILE A 198 -0.07 21.93 7.46
C ILE A 198 -1.05 22.97 7.99
N VAL A 199 -1.62 22.75 9.19
CA VAL A 199 -2.58 23.69 9.79
C VAL A 199 -1.95 25.08 10.00
N ALA A 200 -0.72 25.13 10.50
CA ALA A 200 0.02 26.37 10.69
C ALA A 200 0.38 27.01 9.33
N GLN A 201 0.74 26.22 8.35
CA GLN A 201 1.10 26.71 7.02
C GLN A 201 -0.09 27.35 6.29
N LEU A 202 -1.27 26.74 6.39
CA LEU A 202 -2.51 27.29 5.80
C LEU A 202 -2.92 28.64 6.43
N GLN A 203 -2.54 28.89 7.68
CA GLN A 203 -2.80 30.17 8.36
C GLN A 203 -1.80 31.27 7.97
N CYS A 204 -0.57 30.89 7.67
CA CYS A 204 0.54 31.82 7.43
C CYS A 204 0.75 32.14 5.94
N ASN A 205 0.24 31.31 5.04
CA ASN A 205 0.49 31.44 3.60
C ASN A 205 -0.77 31.80 2.82
N PRO A 206 -0.65 32.50 1.69
CA PRO A 206 -1.77 32.75 0.81
C PRO A 206 -2.25 31.45 0.17
N CYS A 207 -3.55 31.16 0.27
CA CYS A 207 -4.16 29.98 -0.31
C CYS A 207 -4.90 30.34 -1.60
N LEU A 208 -4.65 29.61 -2.67
CA LEU A 208 -5.34 29.76 -3.95
C LEU A 208 -6.69 29.03 -3.95
N PRO A 209 -7.67 29.50 -4.75
CA PRO A 209 -8.86 28.70 -5.04
C PRO A 209 -8.49 27.35 -5.66
N PRO A 210 -9.22 26.26 -5.34
CA PRO A 210 -8.86 24.90 -5.83
C PRO A 210 -8.68 24.82 -7.34
N ALA A 211 -9.63 25.35 -8.13
CA ALA A 211 -9.54 25.33 -9.58
C ALA A 211 -8.27 26.01 -10.11
N GLN A 212 -7.92 27.17 -9.57
CA GLN A 212 -6.72 27.90 -9.99
C GLN A 212 -5.44 27.18 -9.61
N ALA A 213 -5.36 26.62 -8.40
CA ALA A 213 -4.17 25.87 -7.96
C ALA A 213 -3.94 24.62 -8.81
N LEU A 214 -5.02 23.87 -9.08
CA LEU A 214 -4.95 22.65 -9.90
C LEU A 214 -4.60 22.95 -11.36
N GLN A 215 -5.19 24.00 -11.95
CA GLN A 215 -4.83 24.44 -13.31
C GLN A 215 -3.36 24.88 -13.39
N ASN A 216 -2.89 25.65 -12.41
CA ASN A 216 -1.48 26.05 -12.33
C ASN A 216 -0.55 24.82 -12.22
N PHE A 217 -0.94 23.82 -11.41
CA PHE A 217 -0.16 22.59 -11.30
C PHE A 217 -0.14 21.80 -12.61
N MET A 218 -1.27 21.61 -13.27
CA MET A 218 -1.30 20.91 -14.56
C MET A 218 -0.53 21.65 -15.64
N GLN A 219 -0.58 22.99 -15.66
CA GLN A 219 0.26 23.77 -16.55
C GLN A 219 1.75 23.61 -16.23
N TYR A 220 2.11 23.58 -14.94
CA TYR A 220 3.50 23.34 -14.50
C TYR A 220 3.99 21.95 -14.91
N VAL A 221 3.17 20.91 -14.74
CA VAL A 221 3.50 19.53 -15.15
C VAL A 221 3.73 19.45 -16.67
N GLY A 222 2.84 20.04 -17.45
CA GLY A 222 2.92 19.98 -18.93
C GLY A 222 2.90 18.53 -19.41
N ASN A 223 3.93 18.12 -20.15
CA ASN A 223 4.09 16.76 -20.67
C ASN A 223 5.08 15.92 -19.86
N SER A 224 5.56 16.42 -18.72
CA SER A 224 6.55 15.72 -17.91
C SER A 224 5.95 14.48 -17.25
N MET A 225 6.77 13.45 -17.01
CA MET A 225 6.36 12.26 -16.28
C MET A 225 6.14 12.58 -14.80
N LEU A 226 5.01 12.13 -14.25
CA LEU A 226 4.72 12.26 -12.82
C LEU A 226 5.42 11.16 -12.01
N LEU A 227 5.96 11.54 -10.86
CA LEU A 227 6.54 10.61 -9.90
C LEU A 227 6.28 11.08 -8.46
N GLY A 228 5.97 10.16 -7.55
CA GLY A 228 5.80 10.41 -6.13
C GLY A 228 6.27 9.23 -5.27
N HIS A 229 6.11 9.36 -3.96
CA HIS A 229 6.30 8.24 -3.03
C HIS A 229 4.96 7.74 -2.51
N ASN A 230 4.59 6.50 -2.79
CA ASN A 230 3.22 6.00 -2.65
C ASN A 230 2.24 6.78 -3.55
N ALA A 231 2.70 7.06 -4.75
CA ALA A 231 2.08 7.96 -5.73
C ALA A 231 0.65 7.56 -6.13
N ASP A 232 0.23 6.32 -5.89
CA ASP A 232 -1.16 5.90 -6.11
C ASP A 232 -2.17 6.77 -5.34
N PHE A 233 -1.81 7.22 -4.12
CA PHE A 233 -2.64 8.12 -3.34
C PHE A 233 -2.68 9.53 -3.98
N ASP A 234 -1.51 10.13 -4.19
CA ASP A 234 -1.38 11.49 -4.70
C ASP A 234 -1.98 11.65 -6.10
N TYR A 235 -1.75 10.66 -6.95
CA TYR A 235 -2.34 10.62 -8.29
C TYR A 235 -3.86 10.53 -8.26
N ASN A 236 -4.43 9.66 -7.42
CA ASN A 236 -5.88 9.51 -7.35
C ASN A 236 -6.55 10.71 -6.68
N ILE A 237 -6.00 11.26 -5.60
CA ILE A 237 -6.58 12.45 -4.99
C ILE A 237 -6.51 13.65 -5.93
N LEU A 238 -5.42 13.81 -6.69
CA LEU A 238 -5.30 14.82 -7.75
C LEU A 238 -6.37 14.61 -8.82
N ARG A 239 -6.55 13.39 -9.29
CA ARG A 239 -7.57 13.04 -10.30
C ARG A 239 -8.98 13.43 -9.85
N PHE A 240 -9.37 13.06 -8.62
CA PHE A 240 -10.73 13.35 -8.14
C PHE A 240 -10.93 14.83 -7.77
N ASN A 241 -9.88 15.53 -7.33
CA ASN A 241 -9.92 16.97 -7.16
C ASN A 241 -10.04 17.69 -8.52
N LEU A 242 -9.32 17.26 -9.56
CA LEU A 242 -9.49 17.77 -10.92
C LEU A 242 -10.94 17.55 -11.43
N GLN A 243 -11.50 16.36 -11.26
CA GLN A 243 -12.89 16.09 -11.65
C GLN A 243 -13.91 17.02 -10.95
N ARG A 244 -13.65 17.42 -9.70
CA ARG A 244 -14.53 18.31 -8.93
C ARG A 244 -14.37 19.78 -9.30
N TYR A 245 -13.15 20.23 -9.49
CA TYR A 245 -12.83 21.66 -9.60
C TYR A 245 -12.41 22.10 -10.99
N CYS A 246 -11.98 21.18 -11.86
CA CYS A 246 -11.50 21.41 -13.22
C CYS A 246 -11.99 20.29 -14.15
N PRO A 247 -13.29 20.08 -14.34
CA PRO A 247 -13.84 18.92 -15.04
C PRO A 247 -13.41 18.84 -16.53
N GLU A 248 -12.89 19.92 -17.08
CA GLU A 248 -12.30 19.97 -18.42
C GLU A 248 -10.93 19.29 -18.53
N VAL A 249 -10.29 19.01 -17.39
CA VAL A 249 -8.97 18.36 -17.35
C VAL A 249 -9.13 16.88 -17.02
N ASN A 250 -8.79 16.02 -17.96
CA ASN A 250 -8.77 14.57 -17.75
C ASN A 250 -7.35 14.08 -17.48
N LEU A 251 -7.02 13.83 -16.21
CA LEU A 251 -5.68 13.37 -15.81
C LEU A 251 -5.31 12.02 -16.45
N LEU A 252 -6.29 11.11 -16.61
CA LEU A 252 -6.03 9.79 -17.22
C LEU A 252 -5.67 9.88 -18.70
N GLU A 253 -6.12 10.91 -19.41
CA GLU A 253 -5.75 11.14 -20.80
C GLU A 253 -4.42 11.88 -20.91
N ALA A 254 -4.20 12.90 -20.06
CA ALA A 254 -2.98 13.70 -20.06
C ALA A 254 -1.77 12.93 -19.53
N HIS A 255 -1.96 12.18 -18.44
CA HIS A 255 -0.90 11.44 -17.75
C HIS A 255 -1.41 10.03 -17.38
N PRO A 256 -1.55 9.12 -18.36
CA PRO A 256 -2.09 7.76 -18.13
C PRO A 256 -1.19 6.89 -17.28
N THR A 257 0.08 7.27 -17.15
CA THR A 257 1.10 6.54 -16.39
C THR A 257 1.88 7.49 -15.50
N TYR A 258 2.41 6.96 -14.41
CA TYR A 258 3.27 7.65 -13.46
C TYR A 258 4.22 6.64 -12.80
N PHE A 259 5.31 7.13 -12.23
CA PHE A 259 6.21 6.29 -11.44
C PHE A 259 5.97 6.48 -9.94
N ASP A 260 6.16 5.39 -9.21
CA ASP A 260 6.05 5.34 -7.76
C ASP A 260 7.38 4.84 -7.17
N SER A 261 8.06 5.71 -6.42
CA SER A 261 9.31 5.36 -5.76
C SER A 261 9.14 4.25 -4.71
N LEU A 262 7.95 4.08 -4.14
CA LEU A 262 7.63 2.96 -3.25
C LEU A 262 7.64 1.63 -4.02
N LYS A 263 7.08 1.58 -5.21
CA LYS A 263 7.13 0.38 -6.08
C LYS A 263 8.56 0.09 -6.51
N LEU A 264 9.31 1.12 -6.91
CA LEU A 264 10.71 0.99 -7.30
C LEU A 264 11.57 0.41 -6.18
N ILE A 265 11.53 1.00 -4.99
CA ILE A 265 12.38 0.55 -3.88
C ILE A 265 12.00 -0.86 -3.40
N ARG A 266 10.74 -1.24 -3.49
CA ARG A 266 10.31 -2.62 -3.19
C ARG A 266 10.86 -3.65 -4.17
N LEU A 267 11.03 -3.29 -5.43
CA LEU A 267 11.67 -4.14 -6.45
C LEU A 267 13.18 -4.17 -6.29
N LEU A 268 13.80 -3.02 -6.05
CA LEU A 268 15.25 -2.87 -5.99
C LEU A 268 15.86 -3.33 -4.66
N GLN A 269 15.13 -3.17 -3.55
CA GLN A 269 15.55 -3.56 -2.20
C GLN A 269 14.45 -4.39 -1.51
N PRO A 270 14.14 -5.60 -2.00
CA PRO A 270 13.15 -6.46 -1.39
C PRO A 270 13.63 -6.94 -0.03
N GLY A 271 12.76 -6.91 0.97
CA GLY A 271 13.05 -7.44 2.31
C GLY A 271 13.41 -6.40 3.36
N LEU A 272 13.31 -5.12 3.07
CA LEU A 272 13.35 -4.09 4.10
C LEU A 272 12.14 -4.23 5.04
N LYS A 273 12.34 -3.93 6.33
CA LYS A 273 11.28 -4.04 7.33
C LYS A 273 10.15 -3.02 7.14
N GLN A 274 10.49 -1.85 6.65
CA GLN A 274 9.58 -0.73 6.42
C GLN A 274 9.93 -0.01 5.13
N TYR A 275 8.91 0.53 4.47
CA TYR A 275 9.03 1.27 3.21
C TYR A 275 8.40 2.67 3.29
N LYS A 276 8.16 3.19 4.50
CA LYS A 276 7.79 4.59 4.69
C LYS A 276 8.99 5.47 4.36
N LEU A 277 8.76 6.63 3.74
CA LEU A 277 9.82 7.53 3.28
C LEU A 277 10.86 7.82 4.37
N LYS A 278 10.41 8.23 5.56
CA LYS A 278 11.29 8.48 6.71
C LYS A 278 12.20 7.28 7.05
N ALA A 279 11.63 6.09 7.13
CA ALA A 279 12.38 4.87 7.46
C ALA A 279 13.39 4.51 6.35
N LEU A 280 13.05 4.78 5.08
CA LEU A 280 13.95 4.55 3.96
C LEU A 280 15.12 5.53 3.99
N LEU A 281 14.90 6.82 4.26
CA LEU A 281 15.97 7.80 4.40
C LEU A 281 16.97 7.37 5.49
N GLU A 282 16.48 6.93 6.63
CA GLU A 282 17.31 6.48 7.77
C GLU A 282 18.11 5.21 7.42
N VAL A 283 17.43 4.16 6.91
CA VAL A 283 18.07 2.84 6.65
C VAL A 283 19.03 2.90 5.45
N LEU A 284 18.74 3.72 4.45
CA LEU A 284 19.58 3.86 3.26
C LEU A 284 20.58 5.00 3.37
N HIS A 285 20.62 5.70 4.51
CA HIS A 285 21.50 6.85 4.76
C HIS A 285 21.39 7.95 3.70
N LEU A 286 20.16 8.29 3.32
CA LEU A 286 19.86 9.31 2.31
C LEU A 286 19.63 10.67 2.98
N GLU A 287 19.95 11.73 2.26
CA GLU A 287 19.66 13.10 2.68
C GLU A 287 18.16 13.40 2.53
N GLY A 288 17.62 14.19 3.45
CA GLY A 288 16.25 14.65 3.42
C GLY A 288 15.54 14.48 4.76
N THR A 289 14.42 15.16 4.90
CA THR A 289 13.51 15.07 6.04
C THR A 289 12.13 14.73 5.54
N ASN A 290 11.39 13.96 6.31
CA ASN A 290 9.97 13.71 6.08
C ASN A 290 9.22 14.33 7.26
N SER A 291 8.68 15.53 7.05
CA SER A 291 8.08 16.38 8.07
C SER A 291 6.55 16.48 7.99
N HIS A 292 5.94 15.78 7.05
CA HIS A 292 4.54 15.98 6.65
C HIS A 292 4.28 17.41 6.14
N LEU A 293 5.21 17.93 5.37
CA LEU A 293 5.07 19.10 4.51
C LEU A 293 5.51 18.67 3.11
N ALA A 294 4.64 18.86 2.14
CA ALA A 294 4.84 18.31 0.80
C ALA A 294 6.15 18.74 0.13
N ASP A 295 6.63 19.95 0.38
CA ASP A 295 7.88 20.46 -0.20
C ASP A 295 9.14 19.76 0.36
N GLU A 296 9.17 19.41 1.66
CA GLU A 296 10.25 18.63 2.24
C GLU A 296 10.18 17.16 1.79
N ASP A 297 8.98 16.59 1.72
CA ASP A 297 8.75 15.21 1.31
C ASP A 297 9.09 15.00 -0.18
N VAL A 298 8.88 16.00 -1.03
CA VAL A 298 9.35 16.02 -2.43
C VAL A 298 10.86 15.91 -2.51
N MET A 299 11.62 16.70 -1.74
CA MET A 299 13.08 16.64 -1.76
C MET A 299 13.64 15.32 -1.21
N ALA A 300 13.00 14.77 -0.18
CA ALA A 300 13.30 13.44 0.32
C ALA A 300 13.05 12.36 -0.75
N THR A 301 11.95 12.50 -1.50
CA THR A 301 11.63 11.60 -2.62
C THR A 301 12.65 11.71 -3.75
N VAL A 302 13.16 12.91 -4.10
CA VAL A 302 14.25 13.09 -5.07
C VAL A 302 15.50 12.30 -4.65
N SER A 303 15.89 12.36 -3.38
CA SER A 303 17.03 11.59 -2.85
C SER A 303 16.83 10.09 -3.02
N LEU A 304 15.63 9.59 -2.70
CA LEU A 304 15.26 8.18 -2.88
C LEU A 304 15.25 7.75 -4.35
N VAL A 305 14.73 8.60 -5.24
CA VAL A 305 14.66 8.32 -6.69
C VAL A 305 16.06 8.22 -7.31
N ASN A 306 16.97 9.09 -6.90
CA ASN A 306 18.38 9.01 -7.32
C ASN A 306 19.03 7.71 -6.83
N TYR A 307 18.76 7.30 -5.59
CA TYR A 307 19.21 6.00 -5.08
C TYR A 307 18.62 4.85 -5.89
N CYS A 308 17.32 4.86 -6.17
CA CYS A 308 16.67 3.84 -7.01
C CYS A 308 17.32 3.73 -8.38
N ARG A 309 17.69 4.86 -9.02
CA ARG A 309 18.37 4.84 -10.32
C ARG A 309 19.76 4.21 -10.22
N GLN A 310 20.52 4.49 -9.17
CA GLN A 310 21.83 3.87 -8.93
C GLN A 310 21.72 2.35 -8.74
N GLN A 311 20.71 1.89 -7.98
CA GLN A 311 20.46 0.46 -7.79
C GLN A 311 20.00 -0.21 -9.09
N ALA A 312 19.12 0.44 -9.86
CA ALA A 312 18.70 -0.06 -11.17
C ALA A 312 19.86 -0.31 -12.11
N ALA A 313 20.87 0.58 -12.14
CA ALA A 313 22.06 0.42 -12.96
C ALA A 313 22.92 -0.82 -12.64
N GLN A 314 22.69 -1.45 -11.48
CA GLN A 314 23.40 -2.68 -11.10
C GLN A 314 22.67 -3.94 -11.58
N ILE A 315 21.41 -3.81 -11.99
CA ILE A 315 20.51 -4.92 -12.33
C ILE A 315 20.24 -4.95 -13.85
N ILE A 316 20.09 -3.77 -14.46
CA ILE A 316 19.91 -3.56 -15.91
C ILE A 316 21.28 -3.49 -16.59
#